data_36f57fb1eba37499783aa094b825f2d1
#
_entry.id   36f57fb1eba37499783aa094b825f2d1
#
_cell.length_a   1.000
_cell.length_b   1.000
_cell.length_c   1.000
_cell.angle_alpha   90.00
_cell.angle_beta   90.00
_cell.angle_gamma   90.00
#
_symmetry.space_group_name_H-M   'P 1'
#
loop_
_entity.id
_entity.type
_entity.pdbx_description
1 polymer ?
#
loop_
_entity_poly.entity_id
_entity_poly.type
_entity_poly.pdbx_seq_one_letter_code
_entity_poly.pdbx_strand_id
1 'polypeptide(L)'
;MIVEQINDGNFQEKVMEHSKNTPVLVDFWAEWCGPCKQIGPVLEEISDEMKDQVIIAKHNIDQEPNTPTKYGIKGIPTMLLFKGGELKATKVGATTKSNIISWIKENI
;
A
#
# COMPACT_ATOMS: atom_id res chain seq x y z
N MET A 1 -9.81 -8.95 8.61
CA MET A 1 -8.86 -9.11 7.51
C MET A 1 -7.50 -8.56 7.87
N ILE A 2 -6.45 -9.24 7.46
CA ILE A 2 -5.09 -8.84 7.80
C ILE A 2 -4.42 -8.20 6.59
N VAL A 3 -3.71 -7.09 6.83
CA VAL A 3 -2.88 -6.47 5.80
C VAL A 3 -1.73 -7.44 5.49
N GLU A 4 -1.61 -7.82 4.23
CA GLU A 4 -0.64 -8.83 3.81
C GLU A 4 0.75 -8.22 3.64
N GLN A 5 1.78 -8.91 4.16
CA GLN A 5 3.17 -8.55 3.95
C GLN A 5 3.62 -9.13 2.61
N ILE A 6 4.09 -8.27 1.70
CA ILE A 6 4.58 -8.70 0.39
C ILE A 6 6.08 -8.44 0.28
N ASN A 7 6.71 -8.99 -0.75
CA ASN A 7 8.15 -8.90 -0.96
C ASN A 7 8.48 -8.66 -2.44
N ASP A 8 9.75 -8.45 -2.74
CA ASP A 8 10.20 -8.20 -4.12
C ASP A 8 9.86 -9.37 -5.04
N GLY A 9 9.95 -10.60 -4.52
CA GLY A 9 9.72 -11.80 -5.31
C GLY A 9 8.27 -12.04 -5.69
N ASN A 10 7.31 -11.62 -4.85
CA ASN A 10 5.90 -11.85 -5.12
C ASN A 10 5.12 -10.59 -5.53
N PHE A 11 5.81 -9.44 -5.67
CA PHE A 11 5.15 -8.18 -6.02
C PHE A 11 4.39 -8.27 -7.35
N GLN A 12 5.01 -8.86 -8.37
CA GLN A 12 4.37 -8.98 -9.68
C GLN A 12 3.06 -9.74 -9.58
N GLU A 13 3.05 -10.87 -8.90
CA GLU A 13 1.84 -11.70 -8.77
C GLU A 13 0.81 -11.08 -7.85
N LYS A 14 1.23 -10.67 -6.65
CA LYS A 14 0.31 -10.24 -5.60
C LYS A 14 -0.20 -8.83 -5.79
N VAL A 15 0.52 -7.98 -6.50
CA VAL A 15 0.13 -6.60 -6.73
C VAL A 15 -0.27 -6.38 -8.18
N MET A 16 0.68 -6.54 -9.11
CA MET A 16 0.42 -6.18 -10.50
C MET A 16 -0.67 -7.05 -11.13
N GLU A 17 -0.54 -8.37 -11.05
CA GLU A 17 -1.54 -9.28 -11.60
C GLU A 17 -2.87 -9.19 -10.85
N HIS A 18 -2.80 -9.17 -9.54
CA HIS A 18 -4.01 -9.14 -8.70
C HIS A 18 -4.81 -7.86 -8.90
N SER A 19 -4.12 -6.74 -9.16
CA SER A 19 -4.78 -5.44 -9.37
C SER A 19 -5.64 -5.40 -10.63
N LYS A 20 -5.50 -6.38 -11.51
CA LYS A 20 -6.37 -6.51 -12.69
C LYS A 20 -7.80 -6.89 -12.29
N ASN A 21 -7.96 -7.53 -11.14
CA ASN A 21 -9.27 -7.95 -10.62
C ASN A 21 -9.77 -7.05 -9.50
N THR A 22 -8.89 -6.67 -8.57
CA THR A 22 -9.22 -5.85 -7.40
C THR A 22 -8.11 -4.85 -7.18
N PRO A 23 -8.41 -3.56 -6.97
CA PRO A 23 -7.36 -2.57 -6.68
C PRO A 23 -6.52 -2.98 -5.48
N VAL A 24 -5.22 -2.71 -5.54
CA VAL A 24 -4.27 -3.04 -4.47
C VAL A 24 -3.55 -1.78 -4.02
N LEU A 25 -3.62 -1.49 -2.73
CA LEU A 25 -2.86 -0.42 -2.09
C LEU A 25 -1.62 -1.05 -1.45
N VAL A 26 -0.45 -0.51 -1.76
CA VAL A 26 0.81 -0.97 -1.15
C VAL A 26 1.37 0.13 -0.27
N ASP A 27 1.56 -0.19 1.02
CA ASP A 27 2.15 0.70 2.00
C ASP A 27 3.64 0.35 2.15
N PHE A 28 4.51 1.26 1.70
CA PHE A 28 5.96 1.12 1.88
C PHE A 28 6.36 1.68 3.24
N TRP A 29 6.99 0.86 4.05
CA TRP A 29 7.25 1.17 5.46
C TRP A 29 8.58 0.61 5.94
N ALA A 30 9.01 1.00 7.15
CA ALA A 30 10.18 0.43 7.81
C ALA A 30 9.94 0.43 9.32
N GLU A 31 10.64 -0.46 10.02
CA GLU A 31 10.53 -0.60 11.47
C GLU A 31 10.90 0.68 12.22
N TRP A 32 11.89 1.43 11.71
CA TRP A 32 12.37 2.65 12.35
C TRP A 32 11.45 3.87 12.08
N CYS A 33 10.46 3.72 11.27
CA CYS A 33 9.60 4.83 10.83
C CYS A 33 8.40 4.99 11.77
N GLY A 34 8.43 6.01 12.63
CA GLY A 34 7.34 6.32 13.57
C GLY A 34 6.00 6.56 12.88
N PRO A 35 5.94 7.46 11.88
CA PRO A 35 4.67 7.71 11.15
C PRO A 35 4.11 6.47 10.47
N CYS A 36 4.98 5.58 9.97
CA CYS A 36 4.54 4.31 9.38
C CYS A 36 3.80 3.46 10.41
N LYS A 37 4.31 3.42 11.64
CA LYS A 37 3.69 2.65 12.72
C LYS A 37 2.36 3.25 13.16
N GLN A 38 2.20 4.56 13.03
CA GLN A 38 0.95 5.23 13.37
C GLN A 38 -0.17 4.87 12.40
N ILE A 39 0.12 4.75 11.11
CA ILE A 39 -0.92 4.41 10.12
C ILE A 39 -1.15 2.90 9.99
N GLY A 40 -0.25 2.06 10.51
CA GLY A 40 -0.42 0.61 10.45
C GLY A 40 -1.79 0.15 10.93
N PRO A 41 -2.17 0.46 12.18
CA PRO A 41 -3.51 0.09 12.69
C PRO A 41 -4.66 0.69 11.88
N VAL A 42 -4.48 1.90 11.35
CA VAL A 42 -5.48 2.56 10.51
C VAL A 42 -5.69 1.75 9.23
N LEU A 43 -4.60 1.30 8.61
CA LEU A 43 -4.69 0.48 7.39
C LEU A 43 -5.34 -0.88 7.66
N GLU A 44 -5.13 -1.45 8.84
CA GLU A 44 -5.83 -2.68 9.26
C GLU A 44 -7.34 -2.44 9.31
N GLU A 45 -7.76 -1.32 9.89
CA GLU A 45 -9.18 -0.97 9.96
C GLU A 45 -9.78 -0.77 8.56
N ILE A 46 -9.07 -0.05 7.70
CA ILE A 46 -9.52 0.19 6.32
C ILE A 46 -9.62 -1.14 5.56
N SER A 47 -8.64 -2.02 5.76
CA SER A 47 -8.65 -3.34 5.13
C SER A 47 -9.92 -4.12 5.46
N ASP A 48 -10.35 -4.06 6.73
CA ASP A 48 -11.59 -4.71 7.15
C ASP A 48 -12.83 -4.03 6.56
N GLU A 49 -12.86 -2.70 6.61
CA GLU A 49 -14.04 -1.94 6.18
C GLU A 49 -14.23 -1.94 4.67
N MET A 50 -13.15 -2.02 3.91
CA MET A 50 -13.18 -1.94 2.45
C MET A 50 -12.73 -3.23 1.77
N LYS A 51 -12.82 -4.36 2.45
CA LYS A 51 -12.30 -5.64 1.95
C LYS A 51 -12.86 -6.09 0.60
N ASP A 52 -14.05 -5.61 0.24
CA ASP A 52 -14.67 -5.95 -1.04
C ASP A 52 -14.31 -4.96 -2.15
N GLN A 53 -13.56 -3.90 -1.83
CA GLN A 53 -13.23 -2.82 -2.75
C GLN A 53 -11.75 -2.68 -3.03
N VAL A 54 -10.90 -2.96 -2.04
CA VAL A 54 -9.45 -2.78 -2.16
C VAL A 54 -8.73 -3.80 -1.29
N ILE A 55 -7.59 -4.28 -1.79
CA ILE A 55 -6.68 -5.12 -1.02
C ILE A 55 -5.57 -4.21 -0.52
N ILE A 56 -5.21 -4.32 0.76
CA ILE A 56 -4.12 -3.54 1.34
C ILE A 56 -2.97 -4.48 1.68
N ALA A 57 -1.78 -4.11 1.22
CA ALA A 57 -0.56 -4.88 1.46
C ALA A 57 0.54 -3.96 1.98
N LYS A 58 1.53 -4.52 2.65
CA LYS A 58 2.68 -3.80 3.22
C LYS A 58 3.97 -4.32 2.60
N HIS A 59 4.91 -3.41 2.36
CA HIS A 59 6.21 -3.74 1.77
C HIS A 59 7.32 -3.07 2.58
N ASN A 60 8.13 -3.85 3.27
CA ASN A 60 9.23 -3.35 4.09
C ASN A 60 10.40 -2.96 3.19
N ILE A 61 10.77 -1.67 3.18
CA ILE A 61 11.79 -1.17 2.26
C ILE A 61 13.21 -1.62 2.61
N ASP A 62 13.46 -1.98 3.86
CA ASP A 62 14.80 -2.41 4.29
C ASP A 62 15.04 -3.88 3.93
N GLN A 63 14.03 -4.72 4.11
CA GLN A 63 14.13 -6.14 3.82
C GLN A 63 14.00 -6.44 2.33
N GLU A 64 13.24 -5.59 1.61
CA GLU A 64 12.89 -5.81 0.20
C GLU A 64 13.11 -4.52 -0.59
N PRO A 65 14.38 -4.19 -0.88
CA PRO A 65 14.72 -2.86 -1.43
C PRO A 65 14.52 -2.69 -2.93
N ASN A 66 14.34 -3.77 -3.68
CA ASN A 66 14.28 -3.67 -5.15
C ASN A 66 13.03 -2.95 -5.65
N THR A 67 11.87 -3.29 -5.10
CA THR A 67 10.59 -2.69 -5.51
C THR A 67 10.53 -1.21 -5.16
N PRO A 68 10.84 -0.78 -3.92
CA PRO A 68 10.83 0.66 -3.63
C PRO A 68 11.82 1.44 -4.49
N THR A 69 12.97 0.87 -4.81
CA THR A 69 13.93 1.51 -5.72
C THR A 69 13.33 1.71 -7.11
N LYS A 70 12.66 0.67 -7.62
CA LYS A 70 12.02 0.71 -8.95
C LYS A 70 10.99 1.85 -9.03
N TYR A 71 10.22 2.07 -7.97
CA TYR A 71 9.20 3.12 -7.97
C TYR A 71 9.68 4.46 -7.43
N GLY A 72 10.98 4.59 -7.14
CA GLY A 72 11.55 5.85 -6.68
C GLY A 72 11.03 6.28 -5.32
N ILE A 73 10.75 5.32 -4.43
CA ILE A 73 10.28 5.62 -3.08
C ILE A 73 11.41 6.23 -2.28
N LYS A 74 11.24 7.47 -1.81
CA LYS A 74 12.26 8.18 -1.02
C LYS A 74 11.79 8.47 0.40
N GLY A 75 10.59 8.97 0.55
CA GLY A 75 9.98 9.23 1.85
C GLY A 75 9.03 8.11 2.22
N ILE A 76 8.92 7.80 3.50
CA ILE A 76 7.96 6.81 4.01
C ILE A 76 7.19 7.39 5.19
N PRO A 77 5.93 6.97 5.39
CA PRO A 77 5.24 5.99 4.56
C PRO A 77 4.89 6.57 3.18
N THR A 78 4.90 5.73 2.17
CA THR A 78 4.37 6.07 0.85
C THR A 78 3.40 4.96 0.46
N MET A 79 2.21 5.36 0.04
CA MET A 79 1.20 4.43 -0.42
C MET A 79 1.05 4.54 -1.93
N LEU A 80 1.16 3.40 -2.62
CA LEU A 80 0.91 3.32 -4.06
C LEU A 80 -0.38 2.55 -4.28
N LEU A 81 -1.24 3.06 -5.16
CA LEU A 81 -2.49 2.39 -5.50
C LEU A 81 -2.43 1.88 -6.93
N PHE A 82 -2.61 0.58 -7.07
CA PHE A 82 -2.58 -0.12 -8.36
C PHE A 82 -3.98 -0.57 -8.75
N LYS A 83 -4.31 -0.41 -10.02
CA LYS A 83 -5.58 -0.86 -10.58
C LYS A 83 -5.38 -1.23 -12.03
N GLY A 84 -5.93 -2.36 -12.46
CA GLY A 84 -5.81 -2.79 -13.86
C GLY A 84 -4.39 -3.11 -14.28
N GLY A 85 -3.52 -3.48 -13.34
CA GLY A 85 -2.12 -3.77 -13.63
C GLY A 85 -1.25 -2.52 -13.76
N GLU A 86 -1.74 -1.35 -13.33
CA GLU A 86 -1.02 -0.08 -13.47
C GLU A 86 -1.02 0.70 -12.16
N LEU A 87 0.02 1.50 -11.95
CA LEU A 87 0.06 2.47 -10.87
C LEU A 87 -0.90 3.62 -11.17
N LYS A 88 -1.89 3.83 -10.32
CA LYS A 88 -2.91 4.87 -10.51
C LYS A 88 -2.70 6.11 -9.67
N ALA A 89 -2.19 5.97 -8.46
CA ALA A 89 -2.06 7.10 -7.55
C ALA A 89 -0.96 6.86 -6.52
N THR A 90 -0.38 7.94 -6.03
CA THR A 90 0.68 7.93 -5.03
C THR A 90 0.31 8.90 -3.91
N LYS A 91 0.49 8.47 -2.66
CA LYS A 91 0.29 9.33 -1.51
C LYS A 91 1.47 9.22 -0.57
N VAL A 92 2.18 10.33 -0.37
CA VAL A 92 3.37 10.38 0.48
C VAL A 92 3.01 10.94 1.85
N GLY A 93 3.51 10.29 2.89
CA GLY A 93 3.33 10.74 4.26
C GLY A 93 2.12 10.15 4.95
N ALA A 94 2.13 10.23 6.29
CA ALA A 94 1.01 9.77 7.10
C ALA A 94 -0.10 10.82 7.09
N THR A 95 -1.35 10.34 7.15
CA THR A 95 -2.51 11.23 7.21
C THR A 95 -3.65 10.50 7.94
N THR A 96 -4.82 11.11 8.03
CA THR A 96 -5.94 10.55 8.77
C THR A 96 -6.61 9.40 8.01
N LYS A 97 -7.32 8.56 8.76
CA LYS A 97 -8.11 7.47 8.17
C LYS A 97 -9.08 7.99 7.11
N SER A 98 -9.80 9.07 7.40
CA SER A 98 -10.78 9.60 6.45
C SER A 98 -10.11 10.12 5.18
N ASN A 99 -8.93 10.73 5.28
CA ASN A 99 -8.19 11.18 4.11
C ASN A 99 -7.73 10.00 3.25
N ILE A 100 -7.28 8.92 3.89
CA ILE A 100 -6.86 7.72 3.16
C ILE A 100 -8.05 7.09 2.44
N ILE A 101 -9.18 6.94 3.12
CA ILE A 101 -10.40 6.38 2.51
C ILE A 101 -10.85 7.23 1.33
N SER A 102 -10.87 8.55 1.48
CA SER A 102 -11.25 9.45 0.39
C SER A 102 -10.33 9.31 -0.80
N TRP A 103 -9.02 9.24 -0.55
CA TRP A 103 -8.03 9.07 -1.59
C TRP A 103 -8.20 7.74 -2.32
N ILE A 104 -8.47 6.66 -1.60
CA ILE A 104 -8.75 5.36 -2.23
C ILE A 104 -9.97 5.47 -3.13
N LYS A 105 -11.07 6.01 -2.60
CA LYS A 105 -12.33 6.11 -3.35
C LYS A 105 -12.24 6.96 -4.59
N GLU A 106 -11.40 8.00 -4.57
CA GLU A 106 -11.19 8.86 -5.73
C GLU A 106 -10.46 8.13 -6.87
N ASN A 107 -9.76 7.03 -6.57
CA ASN A 107 -8.85 6.39 -7.51
C ASN A 107 -9.24 4.94 -7.87
N ILE A 108 -10.34 4.47 -7.35
CA ILE A 108 -10.85 3.15 -7.69
C ILE A 108 -12.21 3.24 -8.35
#